data_1c06a997abbd8ec68b5e30ccc69f5691
#
_entry.id   1c06a997abbd8ec68b5e30ccc69f5691
#
_cell.length_a   1.000
_cell.length_b   1.000
_cell.length_c   1.000
_cell.angle_alpha   90.00
_cell.angle_beta   90.00
_cell.angle_gamma   90.00
#
_symmetry.space_group_name_H-M   'P 1'
#
loop_
_entity.id
_entity.type
_entity.pdbx_description
1 polymer ?
#
loop_
_entity_poly.entity_id
_entity_poly.type
_entity_poly.pdbx_seq_one_letter_code
_entity_poly.pdbx_strand_id
1 'polypeptide(L)'
;MCIRDRGYVNHKSLVIACSYSGNTEETLAAMEQALNKGARVCVVTSGGTMLEMAKAKGLDHIVIPGGNPPRTMLAYSLVQQFYVLHHFGIIGDGFEGAIKTAANMLEQEKEDIKKAAHELTEKLVGKRLVIYSEASTEAVSIRFRQQVNENSKELCWHHAIPEMNHNELVGWAGGKDDIAVVIFRHKEDHERSQIRMEINKEVFRKYTPHIHDVWSRGDTAFARQLFLINLGDWVSLFWAQKKGVDPSEIAVINMLKGKLAEVK
;
A
#
# COMPACT_ATOMS: atom_id res chain seq x y z
N MET A 1 -6.82 7.11 -6.22
CA MET A 1 -6.46 7.74 -7.51
C MET A 1 -7.45 8.83 -7.86
N CYS A 2 -7.01 9.95 -8.47
CA CYS A 2 -7.90 11.02 -8.93
C CYS A 2 -7.92 11.01 -10.46
N ILE A 3 -9.10 10.93 -11.04
CA ILE A 3 -9.33 11.11 -12.49
C ILE A 3 -9.20 12.57 -12.91
N ARG A 4 -9.26 13.51 -11.95
CA ARG A 4 -9.13 14.95 -12.20
C ARG A 4 -7.68 15.40 -12.13
N ASP A 5 -7.41 16.42 -12.93
CA ASP A 5 -6.16 17.15 -12.96
C ASP A 5 -5.73 17.67 -11.58
N ARG A 6 -4.42 17.71 -11.39
CA ARG A 6 -3.79 18.35 -10.24
C ARG A 6 -3.33 19.75 -10.65
N GLY A 7 -3.95 20.78 -10.06
CA GLY A 7 -3.71 22.18 -10.42
C GLY A 7 -2.24 22.62 -10.40
N TYR A 8 -1.40 21.95 -9.62
CA TYR A 8 0.02 22.26 -9.50
C TYR A 8 0.91 21.63 -10.59
N VAL A 9 0.41 20.65 -11.37
CA VAL A 9 1.20 20.03 -12.47
C VAL A 9 1.35 21.02 -13.60
N ASN A 10 2.59 21.17 -14.11
CA ASN A 10 2.97 22.08 -15.18
C ASN A 10 4.23 21.56 -15.92
N HIS A 11 4.77 22.36 -16.84
CA HIS A 11 5.95 22.02 -17.66
C HIS A 11 7.24 21.75 -16.86
N LYS A 12 7.31 22.10 -15.58
CA LYS A 12 8.43 21.81 -14.67
C LYS A 12 8.23 20.54 -13.86
N SER A 13 7.08 19.89 -14.02
CA SER A 13 6.74 18.67 -13.26
C SER A 13 7.25 17.41 -13.95
N LEU A 14 7.80 16.49 -13.15
CA LEU A 14 7.97 15.08 -13.54
C LEU A 14 6.77 14.30 -13.03
N VAL A 15 6.12 13.57 -13.91
CA VAL A 15 4.99 12.67 -13.60
C VAL A 15 5.42 11.24 -13.89
N ILE A 16 5.44 10.39 -12.87
CA ILE A 16 5.67 8.96 -13.02
C ILE A 16 4.30 8.28 -13.07
N ALA A 17 3.87 7.88 -14.25
CA ALA A 17 2.61 7.20 -14.47
C ALA A 17 2.78 5.69 -14.31
N CYS A 18 2.19 5.12 -13.24
CA CYS A 18 2.30 3.71 -12.93
C CYS A 18 0.93 3.03 -13.02
N SER A 19 0.79 2.06 -13.93
CA SER A 19 -0.34 1.14 -13.97
C SER A 19 0.16 -0.22 -14.45
N TYR A 20 -0.03 -1.24 -13.63
CA TYR A 20 0.42 -2.58 -13.98
C TYR A 20 -0.21 -3.07 -15.27
N SER A 21 -1.55 -3.02 -15.40
CA SER A 21 -2.26 -3.43 -16.62
C SER A 21 -2.09 -2.46 -17.79
N GLY A 22 -1.70 -1.21 -17.52
CA GLY A 22 -1.68 -0.13 -18.49
C GLY A 22 -3.04 0.34 -19.00
N ASN A 23 -4.14 -0.16 -18.41
CA ASN A 23 -5.52 0.13 -18.82
C ASN A 23 -6.36 0.78 -17.70
N THR A 24 -5.71 1.29 -16.65
CA THR A 24 -6.40 1.96 -15.55
C THR A 24 -6.88 3.34 -16.04
N GLU A 25 -8.19 3.52 -16.14
CA GLU A 25 -8.83 4.72 -16.70
C GLU A 25 -8.34 6.00 -16.03
N GLU A 26 -8.31 6.03 -14.71
CA GLU A 26 -7.88 7.19 -13.93
C GLU A 26 -6.39 7.52 -14.16
N THR A 27 -5.57 6.51 -14.36
CA THR A 27 -4.13 6.71 -14.64
C THR A 27 -3.93 7.24 -16.05
N LEU A 28 -4.65 6.71 -17.04
CA LEU A 28 -4.61 7.18 -18.42
C LEU A 28 -5.08 8.64 -18.50
N ALA A 29 -6.22 8.97 -17.90
CA ALA A 29 -6.73 10.34 -17.88
C ALA A 29 -5.78 11.33 -17.20
N ALA A 30 -5.18 10.93 -16.05
CA ALA A 30 -4.20 11.77 -15.35
C ALA A 30 -2.92 11.97 -16.16
N MET A 31 -2.46 10.93 -16.88
CA MET A 31 -1.30 10.99 -17.77
C MET A 31 -1.55 11.94 -18.94
N GLU A 32 -2.69 11.86 -19.61
CA GLU A 32 -3.05 12.77 -20.70
C GLU A 32 -3.12 14.22 -20.25
N GLN A 33 -3.74 14.48 -19.10
CA GLN A 33 -3.82 15.81 -18.53
C GLN A 33 -2.44 16.38 -18.22
N ALA A 34 -1.52 15.56 -17.68
CA ALA A 34 -0.14 15.96 -17.43
C ALA A 34 0.61 16.30 -18.74
N LEU A 35 0.46 15.48 -19.78
CA LEU A 35 1.04 15.73 -21.08
C LEU A 35 0.52 17.05 -21.70
N ASN A 36 -0.79 17.30 -21.63
CA ASN A 36 -1.40 18.52 -22.14
C ASN A 36 -0.89 19.79 -21.43
N LYS A 37 -0.39 19.65 -20.19
CA LYS A 37 0.26 20.74 -19.43
C LYS A 37 1.77 20.85 -19.67
N GLY A 38 2.30 20.04 -20.57
CA GLY A 38 3.72 20.03 -20.90
C GLY A 38 4.61 19.39 -19.84
N ALA A 39 4.05 18.63 -18.88
CA ALA A 39 4.84 17.91 -17.90
C ALA A 39 5.68 16.81 -18.57
N ARG A 40 6.87 16.56 -18.01
CA ARG A 40 7.64 15.37 -18.40
C ARG A 40 7.00 14.14 -17.80
N VAL A 41 6.66 13.15 -18.65
CA VAL A 41 5.98 11.93 -18.20
C VAL A 41 6.90 10.74 -18.45
N CYS A 42 7.10 9.92 -17.41
CA CYS A 42 7.73 8.61 -17.49
C CYS A 42 6.70 7.53 -17.11
N VAL A 43 6.66 6.44 -17.87
CA VAL A 43 5.66 5.38 -17.73
C VAL A 43 6.28 4.11 -17.15
N VAL A 44 5.63 3.49 -16.16
CA VAL A 44 5.97 2.15 -15.64
C VAL A 44 4.75 1.25 -15.75
N THR A 45 4.81 0.24 -16.60
CA THR A 45 3.66 -0.64 -16.91
C THR A 45 4.10 -2.02 -17.37
N SER A 46 3.21 -3.01 -17.37
CA SER A 46 3.47 -4.30 -18.03
C SER A 46 2.94 -4.36 -19.47
N GLY A 47 2.18 -3.35 -19.93
CA GLY A 47 1.58 -3.35 -21.27
C GLY A 47 0.41 -2.38 -21.39
N GLY A 48 -0.57 -2.76 -22.21
CA GLY A 48 -1.83 -2.06 -22.40
C GLY A 48 -1.72 -0.71 -23.11
N THR A 49 -2.83 0.02 -23.12
CA THR A 49 -2.98 1.33 -23.78
C THR A 49 -1.91 2.33 -23.33
N MET A 50 -1.50 2.28 -22.06
CA MET A 50 -0.49 3.19 -21.53
C MET A 50 0.88 2.98 -22.19
N LEU A 51 1.27 1.72 -22.48
CA LEU A 51 2.51 1.41 -23.21
C LEU A 51 2.42 1.85 -24.67
N GLU A 52 1.28 1.61 -25.31
CA GLU A 52 1.03 2.04 -26.69
C GLU A 52 1.13 3.56 -26.83
N MET A 53 0.50 4.30 -25.92
CA MET A 53 0.59 5.76 -25.85
C MET A 53 2.03 6.24 -25.61
N ALA A 54 2.75 5.59 -24.70
CA ALA A 54 4.15 5.94 -24.41
C ALA A 54 5.03 5.79 -25.67
N LYS A 55 4.89 4.68 -26.39
CA LYS A 55 5.62 4.43 -27.63
C LYS A 55 5.23 5.42 -28.74
N ALA A 56 3.93 5.63 -28.95
CA ALA A 56 3.43 6.53 -29.99
C ALA A 56 3.85 8.00 -29.78
N LYS A 57 3.98 8.43 -28.51
CA LYS A 57 4.38 9.80 -28.15
C LYS A 57 5.88 9.94 -27.84
N GLY A 58 6.68 8.85 -27.95
CA GLY A 58 8.12 8.87 -27.64
C GLY A 58 8.44 9.17 -26.18
N LEU A 59 7.58 8.73 -25.24
CA LEU A 59 7.79 8.95 -23.81
C LEU A 59 8.79 7.95 -23.22
N ASP A 60 9.54 8.39 -22.21
CA ASP A 60 10.35 7.50 -21.39
C ASP A 60 9.45 6.44 -20.74
N HIS A 61 9.80 5.16 -20.86
CA HIS A 61 9.00 4.10 -20.32
C HIS A 61 9.81 2.88 -19.90
N ILE A 62 9.33 2.19 -18.87
CA ILE A 62 9.88 0.92 -18.36
C ILE A 62 8.77 -0.13 -18.44
N VAL A 63 9.09 -1.26 -19.09
CA VAL A 63 8.17 -2.41 -19.15
C VAL A 63 8.56 -3.42 -18.08
N ILE A 64 7.63 -3.72 -17.18
CA ILE A 64 7.79 -4.71 -16.12
C ILE A 64 7.11 -6.02 -16.52
N PRO A 65 7.48 -7.19 -15.92
CA PRO A 65 6.86 -8.48 -16.23
C PRO A 65 5.35 -8.45 -16.02
N GLY A 66 4.59 -8.98 -17.00
CA GLY A 66 3.14 -9.14 -16.97
C GLY A 66 2.69 -10.52 -16.49
N GLY A 67 1.37 -10.78 -16.50
CA GLY A 67 0.79 -12.10 -16.28
C GLY A 67 0.45 -12.45 -14.82
N ASN A 68 0.65 -11.53 -13.89
CA ASN A 68 0.35 -11.74 -12.47
C ASN A 68 -0.73 -10.76 -11.94
N PRO A 69 -1.39 -11.06 -10.83
CA PRO A 69 -2.26 -10.08 -10.17
C PRO A 69 -1.48 -8.81 -9.81
N PRO A 70 -2.01 -7.60 -10.11
CA PRO A 70 -1.28 -6.33 -9.89
C PRO A 70 -0.73 -6.16 -8.48
N ARG A 71 -1.49 -6.59 -7.47
CA ARG A 71 -1.12 -6.47 -6.05
C ARG A 71 0.11 -7.28 -5.66
N THR A 72 0.46 -8.32 -6.42
CA THR A 72 1.67 -9.14 -6.19
C THR A 72 2.93 -8.52 -6.80
N MET A 73 2.77 -7.46 -7.61
CA MET A 73 3.85 -6.89 -8.43
C MET A 73 4.38 -5.55 -7.88
N LEU A 74 4.13 -5.28 -6.60
CA LEU A 74 4.58 -4.03 -5.96
C LEU A 74 6.09 -3.83 -6.11
N ALA A 75 6.89 -4.84 -5.81
CA ALA A 75 8.35 -4.73 -5.84
C ALA A 75 8.87 -4.33 -7.22
N TYR A 76 8.28 -4.86 -8.29
CA TYR A 76 8.68 -4.50 -9.66
C TYR A 76 8.43 -3.02 -9.94
N SER A 77 7.24 -2.51 -9.67
CA SER A 77 6.92 -1.10 -9.92
C SER A 77 7.67 -0.16 -8.97
N LEU A 78 7.81 -0.53 -7.70
CA LEU A 78 8.49 0.29 -6.69
C LEU A 78 9.99 0.46 -7.03
N VAL A 79 10.68 -0.62 -7.36
CA VAL A 79 12.11 -0.57 -7.69
C VAL A 79 12.33 0.31 -8.93
N GLN A 80 11.50 0.20 -9.96
CA GLN A 80 11.64 1.03 -11.16
C GLN A 80 11.42 2.52 -10.87
N GLN A 81 10.55 2.88 -9.92
CA GLN A 81 10.38 4.28 -9.53
C GLN A 81 11.68 4.86 -8.92
N PHE A 82 12.45 4.09 -8.17
CA PHE A 82 13.76 4.55 -7.68
C PHE A 82 14.73 4.80 -8.83
N TYR A 83 14.80 3.93 -9.83
CA TYR A 83 15.62 4.15 -11.01
C TYR A 83 15.18 5.39 -11.80
N VAL A 84 13.88 5.62 -11.95
CA VAL A 84 13.35 6.85 -12.57
C VAL A 84 13.76 8.08 -11.78
N LEU A 85 13.56 8.08 -10.46
CA LEU A 85 13.92 9.22 -9.60
C LEU A 85 15.44 9.50 -9.64
N HIS A 86 16.27 8.45 -9.68
CA HIS A 86 17.71 8.59 -9.81
C HIS A 86 18.10 9.14 -11.19
N HIS A 87 17.52 8.61 -12.28
CA HIS A 87 17.76 9.09 -13.64
C HIS A 87 17.50 10.60 -13.80
N PHE A 88 16.48 11.11 -13.11
CA PHE A 88 16.15 12.54 -13.09
C PHE A 88 16.89 13.33 -11.99
N GLY A 89 17.86 12.75 -11.31
CA GLY A 89 18.68 13.41 -10.30
C GLY A 89 17.94 13.81 -9.03
N ILE A 90 16.79 13.19 -8.75
CA ILE A 90 15.96 13.48 -7.56
C ILE A 90 16.50 12.75 -6.32
N ILE A 91 17.07 11.55 -6.51
CA ILE A 91 17.75 10.78 -5.46
C ILE A 91 19.17 10.40 -5.89
N GLY A 92 20.07 10.22 -4.91
CA GLY A 92 21.46 9.82 -5.15
C GLY A 92 21.64 8.30 -5.30
N ASP A 93 22.89 7.86 -5.49
CA ASP A 93 23.30 6.48 -5.83
C ASP A 93 23.05 5.44 -4.72
N GLY A 94 22.77 5.85 -3.49
CA GLY A 94 22.64 4.95 -2.34
C GLY A 94 21.39 4.05 -2.36
N PHE A 95 20.43 4.27 -3.25
CA PHE A 95 19.14 3.56 -3.26
C PHE A 95 19.30 2.06 -3.59
N GLU A 96 20.22 1.68 -4.48
CA GLU A 96 20.46 0.27 -4.82
C GLU A 96 20.95 -0.53 -3.62
N GLY A 97 21.87 0.06 -2.86
CA GLY A 97 22.35 -0.53 -1.61
C GLY A 97 21.23 -0.71 -0.59
N ALA A 98 20.36 0.30 -0.45
CA ALA A 98 19.21 0.23 0.45
C ALA A 98 18.20 -0.86 0.02
N ILE A 99 17.92 -0.97 -1.27
CA ILE A 99 17.04 -2.03 -1.83
C ILE A 99 17.65 -3.41 -1.55
N LYS A 100 18.94 -3.60 -1.86
CA LYS A 100 19.64 -4.89 -1.65
C LYS A 100 19.66 -5.29 -0.17
N THR A 101 19.95 -4.35 0.72
CA THR A 101 19.94 -4.60 2.16
C THR A 101 18.55 -5.02 2.64
N ALA A 102 17.50 -4.32 2.21
CA ALA A 102 16.14 -4.66 2.58
C ALA A 102 15.72 -6.03 2.01
N ALA A 103 16.05 -6.34 0.75
CA ALA A 103 15.76 -7.64 0.15
C ALA A 103 16.47 -8.80 0.90
N ASN A 104 17.74 -8.63 1.26
CA ASN A 104 18.47 -9.61 2.03
C ASN A 104 17.87 -9.84 3.42
N MET A 105 17.46 -8.76 4.10
CA MET A 105 16.77 -8.85 5.39
C MET A 105 15.48 -9.66 5.28
N LEU A 106 14.64 -9.36 4.27
CA LEU A 106 13.37 -10.06 4.06
C LEU A 106 13.59 -11.56 3.76
N GLU A 107 14.63 -11.92 3.00
CA GLU A 107 14.93 -13.32 2.74
C GLU A 107 15.45 -14.03 3.98
N GLN A 108 16.31 -13.39 4.77
CA GLN A 108 16.85 -13.95 6.02
C GLN A 108 15.75 -14.13 7.08
N GLU A 109 14.82 -13.20 7.19
CA GLU A 109 13.74 -13.23 8.19
C GLU A 109 12.44 -13.88 7.67
N LYS A 110 12.44 -14.44 6.49
CA LYS A 110 11.24 -14.94 5.78
C LYS A 110 10.38 -15.87 6.63
N GLU A 111 10.96 -16.86 7.28
CA GLU A 111 10.21 -17.83 8.07
C GLU A 111 9.68 -17.20 9.38
N ASP A 112 10.43 -16.29 9.99
CA ASP A 112 9.98 -15.55 11.17
C ASP A 112 8.84 -14.59 10.82
N ILE A 113 8.90 -13.94 9.66
CA ILE A 113 7.84 -13.08 9.16
C ILE A 113 6.56 -13.90 8.93
N LYS A 114 6.65 -15.05 8.26
CA LYS A 114 5.50 -15.94 8.03
C LYS A 114 4.90 -16.44 9.35
N LYS A 115 5.74 -16.85 10.30
CA LYS A 115 5.29 -17.28 11.62
C LYS A 115 4.55 -16.16 12.34
N ALA A 116 5.13 -14.96 12.41
CA ALA A 116 4.48 -13.79 13.02
C ALA A 116 3.17 -13.42 12.32
N ALA A 117 3.12 -13.49 10.99
CA ALA A 117 1.92 -13.24 10.21
C ALA A 117 0.83 -14.29 10.51
N HIS A 118 1.19 -15.58 10.61
CA HIS A 118 0.25 -16.64 10.97
C HIS A 118 -0.31 -16.42 12.38
N GLU A 119 0.54 -16.14 13.37
CA GLU A 119 0.13 -15.87 14.74
C GLU A 119 -0.80 -14.64 14.84
N LEU A 120 -0.52 -13.59 14.07
CA LEU A 120 -1.39 -12.41 13.99
C LEU A 120 -2.72 -12.76 13.33
N THR A 121 -2.72 -13.54 12.25
CA THR A 121 -3.94 -13.98 11.57
C THR A 121 -4.88 -14.70 12.52
N GLU A 122 -4.38 -15.63 13.36
CA GLU A 122 -5.21 -16.35 14.34
C GLU A 122 -5.94 -15.41 15.30
N LYS A 123 -5.35 -14.25 15.58
CA LYS A 123 -5.94 -13.21 16.46
C LYS A 123 -6.95 -12.31 15.76
N LEU A 124 -6.89 -12.22 14.43
CA LEU A 124 -7.71 -11.31 13.62
C LEU A 124 -8.94 -11.98 13.00
N VAL A 125 -8.87 -13.28 12.70
CA VAL A 125 -9.97 -14.01 12.05
C VAL A 125 -11.26 -13.89 12.85
N GLY A 126 -12.36 -13.54 12.15
CA GLY A 126 -13.67 -13.34 12.76
C GLY A 126 -13.85 -11.99 13.46
N LYS A 127 -12.90 -11.09 13.36
CA LYS A 127 -12.97 -9.72 13.89
C LYS A 127 -13.01 -8.69 12.77
N ARG A 128 -13.60 -7.53 13.06
CA ARG A 128 -13.51 -6.35 12.21
C ARG A 128 -12.17 -5.65 12.48
N LEU A 129 -11.32 -5.57 11.48
CA LEU A 129 -9.99 -5.01 11.63
C LEU A 129 -9.99 -3.49 11.48
N VAL A 130 -9.35 -2.81 12.43
CA VAL A 130 -8.89 -1.42 12.27
C VAL A 130 -7.37 -1.35 12.38
N ILE A 131 -6.75 -0.52 11.53
CA ILE A 131 -5.30 -0.40 11.42
C ILE A 131 -4.90 1.02 11.74
N TYR A 132 -3.98 1.19 12.67
CA TYR A 132 -3.40 2.48 13.02
C TYR A 132 -1.89 2.49 12.80
N SER A 133 -1.38 3.64 12.41
CA SER A 133 0.06 3.90 12.30
C SER A 133 0.33 5.39 12.45
N GLU A 134 1.58 5.75 12.68
CA GLU A 134 1.98 7.13 12.44
C GLU A 134 1.80 7.51 10.95
N ALA A 135 1.58 8.79 10.66
CA ALA A 135 1.35 9.30 9.31
C ALA A 135 2.47 8.91 8.31
N SER A 136 3.73 8.84 8.78
CA SER A 136 4.88 8.38 7.96
C SER A 136 4.76 6.93 7.46
N THR A 137 3.93 6.11 8.12
CA THR A 137 3.70 4.70 7.82
C THR A 137 2.30 4.45 7.23
N GLU A 138 1.51 5.50 7.01
CA GLU A 138 0.14 5.38 6.51
C GLU A 138 0.04 4.61 5.19
N ALA A 139 1.01 4.77 4.29
CA ALA A 139 1.05 4.05 3.01
C ALA A 139 1.07 2.51 3.20
N VAL A 140 1.74 2.02 4.26
CA VAL A 140 1.75 0.60 4.63
C VAL A 140 0.38 0.16 5.15
N SER A 141 -0.25 0.99 5.99
CA SER A 141 -1.60 0.74 6.51
C SER A 141 -2.65 0.70 5.39
N ILE A 142 -2.54 1.61 4.41
CA ILE A 142 -3.37 1.60 3.19
C ILE A 142 -3.20 0.28 2.44
N ARG A 143 -1.96 -0.15 2.21
CA ARG A 143 -1.70 -1.41 1.50
C ARG A 143 -2.25 -2.60 2.28
N PHE A 144 -1.98 -2.69 3.58
CA PHE A 144 -2.48 -3.80 4.39
C PHE A 144 -4.01 -3.90 4.34
N ARG A 145 -4.70 -2.77 4.48
CA ARG A 145 -6.16 -2.71 4.29
C ARG A 145 -6.57 -3.24 2.92
N GLN A 146 -5.91 -2.79 1.84
CA GLN A 146 -6.22 -3.22 0.47
C GLN A 146 -5.99 -4.72 0.29
N GLN A 147 -4.90 -5.28 0.82
CA GLN A 147 -4.61 -6.71 0.77
C GLN A 147 -5.64 -7.54 1.53
N VAL A 148 -6.06 -7.10 2.72
CA VAL A 148 -7.13 -7.76 3.50
C VAL A 148 -8.46 -7.71 2.74
N ASN A 149 -8.84 -6.56 2.18
CA ASN A 149 -10.06 -6.46 1.38
C ASN A 149 -10.01 -7.39 0.15
N GLU A 150 -8.91 -7.37 -0.59
CA GLU A 150 -8.81 -8.05 -1.89
C GLU A 150 -8.51 -9.54 -1.76
N ASN A 151 -7.59 -9.95 -0.86
CA ASN A 151 -7.23 -11.35 -0.67
C ASN A 151 -8.21 -12.08 0.28
N SER A 152 -8.47 -11.48 1.45
CA SER A 152 -9.24 -12.14 2.52
C SER A 152 -10.75 -11.91 2.42
N LYS A 153 -11.21 -11.02 1.51
CA LYS A 153 -12.62 -10.63 1.35
C LYS A 153 -13.23 -10.11 2.67
N GLU A 154 -12.43 -9.31 3.41
CA GLU A 154 -12.86 -8.69 4.68
C GLU A 154 -12.85 -7.17 4.57
N LEU A 155 -13.92 -6.53 5.06
CA LEU A 155 -13.96 -5.09 5.19
C LEU A 155 -13.15 -4.66 6.42
N CYS A 156 -12.25 -3.72 6.22
CA CYS A 156 -11.46 -3.11 7.29
C CYS A 156 -11.13 -1.66 6.93
N TRP A 157 -10.69 -0.89 7.92
CA TRP A 157 -10.30 0.50 7.70
C TRP A 157 -8.96 0.82 8.38
N HIS A 158 -8.40 1.95 8.06
CA HIS A 158 -7.19 2.46 8.67
C HIS A 158 -7.34 3.95 8.95
N HIS A 159 -6.56 4.44 9.89
CA HIS A 159 -6.43 5.87 10.12
C HIS A 159 -5.03 6.21 10.65
N ALA A 160 -4.54 7.38 10.29
CA ALA A 160 -3.23 7.85 10.74
C ALA A 160 -3.31 8.52 12.14
N ILE A 161 -2.27 8.30 12.93
CA ILE A 161 -2.02 9.05 14.17
C ILE A 161 -1.05 10.21 13.81
N PRO A 162 -1.34 11.45 14.20
CA PRO A 162 -2.30 11.86 15.23
C PRO A 162 -3.71 12.21 14.74
N GLU A 163 -4.03 12.17 13.45
CA GLU A 163 -5.30 12.66 12.91
C GLU A 163 -6.53 11.96 13.55
N MET A 164 -6.48 10.62 13.72
CA MET A 164 -7.56 9.88 14.33
C MET A 164 -7.91 10.35 15.76
N ASN A 165 -6.94 10.96 16.46
CA ASN A 165 -7.16 11.47 17.84
C ASN A 165 -8.11 12.66 17.88
N HIS A 166 -8.34 13.35 16.77
CA HIS A 166 -9.20 14.53 16.69
C HIS A 166 -10.66 14.19 16.34
N ASN A 167 -10.94 12.95 15.95
CA ASN A 167 -12.27 12.54 15.49
C ASN A 167 -12.60 11.09 15.88
N GLU A 168 -11.91 10.09 15.35
CA GLU A 168 -12.24 8.67 15.49
C GLU A 168 -12.07 8.16 16.93
N LEU A 169 -11.17 8.75 17.74
CA LEU A 169 -10.99 8.37 19.13
C LEU A 169 -12.29 8.55 19.93
N VAL A 170 -13.10 9.56 19.66
CA VAL A 170 -14.44 9.75 20.26
C VAL A 170 -15.41 8.67 19.78
N GLY A 171 -15.28 8.25 18.51
CA GLY A 171 -16.08 7.19 17.91
C GLY A 171 -15.94 5.83 18.59
N TRP A 172 -14.83 5.60 19.31
CA TRP A 172 -14.62 4.38 20.10
C TRP A 172 -15.67 4.15 21.19
N ALA A 173 -16.48 5.15 21.54
CA ALA A 173 -17.66 4.95 22.41
C ALA A 173 -18.67 3.95 21.80
N GLY A 174 -18.66 3.74 20.49
CA GLY A 174 -19.43 2.70 19.79
C GLY A 174 -18.65 1.39 19.56
N GLY A 175 -17.45 1.27 20.12
CA GLY A 175 -16.60 0.08 19.98
C GLY A 175 -17.20 -1.16 20.63
N LYS A 176 -16.82 -2.34 20.13
CA LYS A 176 -17.25 -3.65 20.61
C LYS A 176 -16.09 -4.64 20.59
N ASP A 177 -16.24 -5.74 21.29
CA ASP A 177 -15.24 -6.81 21.39
C ASP A 177 -15.02 -7.61 20.10
N ASP A 178 -15.85 -7.38 19.08
CA ASP A 178 -15.66 -7.92 17.72
C ASP A 178 -14.67 -7.09 16.87
N ILE A 179 -14.10 -6.00 17.40
CA ILE A 179 -13.10 -5.19 16.73
C ILE A 179 -11.69 -5.62 17.17
N ALA A 180 -10.81 -5.88 16.21
CA ALA A 180 -9.38 -6.07 16.43
C ALA A 180 -8.61 -4.84 15.94
N VAL A 181 -7.68 -4.37 16.75
CA VAL A 181 -6.81 -3.22 16.46
C VAL A 181 -5.41 -3.73 16.15
N VAL A 182 -4.87 -3.34 15.00
CA VAL A 182 -3.45 -3.49 14.67
C VAL A 182 -2.80 -2.11 14.66
N ILE A 183 -1.73 -1.94 15.41
CA ILE A 183 -0.95 -0.71 15.44
C ILE A 183 0.44 -1.01 14.86
N PHE A 184 0.75 -0.46 13.69
CA PHE A 184 2.11 -0.51 13.14
C PHE A 184 3.00 0.48 13.87
N ARG A 185 4.16 -0.01 14.32
CA ARG A 185 5.08 0.72 15.19
C ARG A 185 6.50 0.73 14.59
N HIS A 186 7.14 1.90 14.71
CA HIS A 186 8.57 2.05 14.48
C HIS A 186 9.26 2.59 15.74
N LYS A 187 10.51 2.23 15.96
CA LYS A 187 11.30 2.80 17.07
C LYS A 187 11.54 4.30 16.88
N GLU A 188 11.55 4.75 15.62
CA GLU A 188 11.74 6.15 15.25
C GLU A 188 10.44 6.93 15.02
N ASP A 189 9.26 6.35 15.34
CA ASP A 189 8.03 7.13 15.38
C ASP A 189 8.23 8.34 16.29
N HIS A 190 7.66 9.49 15.92
CA HIS A 190 7.79 10.70 16.73
C HIS A 190 7.34 10.43 18.18
N GLU A 191 8.12 10.88 19.17
CA GLU A 191 7.86 10.59 20.59
C GLU A 191 6.40 10.86 21.01
N ARG A 192 5.83 12.00 20.57
CA ARG A 192 4.43 12.34 20.86
C ARG A 192 3.42 11.38 20.20
N SER A 193 3.78 10.78 19.05
CA SER A 193 2.95 9.75 18.40
C SER A 193 3.02 8.45 19.19
N GLN A 194 4.19 8.05 19.66
CA GLN A 194 4.35 6.88 20.52
C GLN A 194 3.53 7.00 21.82
N ILE A 195 3.58 8.17 22.49
CA ILE A 195 2.78 8.45 23.68
C ILE A 195 1.29 8.37 23.35
N ARG A 196 0.84 8.95 22.23
CA ARG A 196 -0.56 8.87 21.80
C ARG A 196 -1.01 7.43 21.56
N MET A 197 -0.17 6.60 20.96
CA MET A 197 -0.49 5.18 20.76
C MET A 197 -0.76 4.46 22.08
N GLU A 198 0.05 4.72 23.12
CA GLU A 198 -0.19 4.10 24.43
C GLU A 198 -1.49 4.60 25.07
N ILE A 199 -1.76 5.91 25.04
CA ILE A 199 -3.01 6.50 25.54
C ILE A 199 -4.23 5.95 24.77
N ASN A 200 -4.11 5.84 23.44
CA ASN A 200 -5.17 5.27 22.61
C ASN A 200 -5.48 3.82 23.00
N LYS A 201 -4.46 3.02 23.30
CA LYS A 201 -4.67 1.63 23.77
C LYS A 201 -5.45 1.58 25.09
N GLU A 202 -5.26 2.56 25.99
CA GLU A 202 -6.08 2.64 27.23
C GLU A 202 -7.55 2.89 26.90
N VAL A 203 -7.84 3.70 25.87
CA VAL A 203 -9.21 3.93 25.41
C VAL A 203 -9.78 2.68 24.76
N PHE A 204 -9.03 2.05 23.83
CA PHE A 204 -9.47 0.86 23.09
C PHE A 204 -9.77 -0.32 24.04
N ARG A 205 -8.94 -0.53 25.09
CA ARG A 205 -9.13 -1.60 26.09
C ARG A 205 -10.45 -1.54 26.83
N LYS A 206 -11.15 -0.40 26.83
CA LYS A 206 -12.49 -0.28 27.42
C LYS A 206 -13.55 -1.00 26.58
N TYR A 207 -13.25 -1.28 25.30
CA TYR A 207 -14.19 -1.80 24.31
C TYR A 207 -13.78 -3.14 23.71
N THR A 208 -12.47 -3.39 23.57
CA THR A 208 -11.95 -4.63 23.01
C THR A 208 -10.65 -5.06 23.68
N PRO A 209 -10.44 -6.35 23.94
CA PRO A 209 -9.15 -6.89 24.36
C PRO A 209 -8.19 -7.15 23.19
N HIS A 210 -8.65 -7.06 21.94
CA HIS A 210 -7.92 -7.47 20.73
C HIS A 210 -7.07 -6.32 20.18
N ILE A 211 -6.01 -5.96 20.89
CA ILE A 211 -5.09 -4.87 20.51
C ILE A 211 -3.69 -5.45 20.30
N HIS A 212 -3.13 -5.23 19.12
CA HIS A 212 -1.89 -5.86 18.67
C HIS A 212 -0.92 -4.82 18.14
N ASP A 213 0.18 -4.59 18.86
CA ASP A 213 1.32 -3.84 18.34
C ASP A 213 2.13 -4.72 17.39
N VAL A 214 2.43 -4.21 16.20
CA VAL A 214 3.29 -4.84 15.20
C VAL A 214 4.51 -3.95 14.98
N TRP A 215 5.63 -4.34 15.57
CA TRP A 215 6.87 -3.61 15.47
C TRP A 215 7.61 -3.94 14.19
N SER A 216 8.03 -2.90 13.48
CA SER A 216 8.88 -3.03 12.31
C SER A 216 10.28 -3.53 12.65
N ARG A 217 10.95 -4.15 11.67
CA ARG A 217 12.35 -4.56 11.74
C ARG A 217 13.12 -3.97 10.57
N GLY A 218 14.43 -3.80 10.74
CA GLY A 218 15.34 -3.25 9.73
C GLY A 218 15.98 -1.93 10.14
N ASP A 219 17.18 -1.70 9.62
CA ASP A 219 18.06 -0.58 10.01
C ASP A 219 17.71 0.74 9.28
N THR A 220 16.95 0.66 8.19
CA THR A 220 16.52 1.83 7.41
C THR A 220 15.01 1.97 7.40
N ALA A 221 14.51 3.19 7.22
CA ALA A 221 13.07 3.43 7.07
C ALA A 221 12.47 2.58 5.92
N PHE A 222 13.20 2.45 4.82
CA PHE A 222 12.78 1.63 3.67
C PHE A 222 12.64 0.14 4.05
N ALA A 223 13.66 -0.43 4.71
CA ALA A 223 13.63 -1.82 5.16
C ALA A 223 12.48 -2.09 6.15
N ARG A 224 12.25 -1.17 7.10
CA ARG A 224 11.17 -1.27 8.07
C ARG A 224 9.78 -1.25 7.42
N GLN A 225 9.57 -0.38 6.44
CA GLN A 225 8.30 -0.36 5.70
C GLN A 225 8.09 -1.64 4.88
N LEU A 226 9.13 -2.15 4.21
CA LEU A 226 9.07 -3.41 3.47
C LEU A 226 8.81 -4.62 4.39
N PHE A 227 9.37 -4.62 5.60
CA PHE A 227 9.06 -5.65 6.60
C PHE A 227 7.56 -5.68 6.92
N LEU A 228 6.97 -4.54 7.26
CA LEU A 228 5.54 -4.45 7.57
C LEU A 228 4.66 -4.79 6.37
N ILE A 229 5.05 -4.37 5.17
CA ILE A 229 4.36 -4.74 3.92
C ILE A 229 4.37 -6.26 3.75
N ASN A 230 5.53 -6.90 3.86
CA ASN A 230 5.66 -8.34 3.68
C ASN A 230 4.85 -9.13 4.72
N LEU A 231 4.92 -8.71 6.00
CA LEU A 231 4.13 -9.30 7.06
C LEU A 231 2.61 -9.15 6.79
N GLY A 232 2.16 -7.95 6.41
CA GLY A 232 0.75 -7.71 6.10
C GLY A 232 0.26 -8.49 4.88
N ASP A 233 1.08 -8.63 3.85
CA ASP A 233 0.77 -9.44 2.67
C ASP A 233 0.57 -10.92 3.08
N TRP A 234 1.44 -11.50 3.93
CA TRP A 234 1.27 -12.86 4.45
C TRP A 234 0.04 -13.00 5.34
N VAL A 235 -0.26 -12.02 6.21
CA VAL A 235 -1.49 -12.03 7.03
C VAL A 235 -2.71 -12.14 6.14
N SER A 236 -2.78 -11.36 5.06
CA SER A 236 -3.93 -11.37 4.15
C SER A 236 -4.11 -12.72 3.45
N LEU A 237 -3.03 -13.40 3.09
CA LEU A 237 -3.06 -14.72 2.46
C LEU A 237 -3.47 -15.82 3.46
N PHE A 238 -2.89 -15.82 4.67
CA PHE A 238 -3.28 -16.78 5.71
C PHE A 238 -4.73 -16.59 6.15
N TRP A 239 -5.21 -15.35 6.19
CA TRP A 239 -6.62 -15.06 6.49
C TRP A 239 -7.53 -15.59 5.39
N ALA A 240 -7.19 -15.39 4.11
CA ALA A 240 -7.92 -15.99 2.99
C ALA A 240 -7.99 -17.52 3.11
N GLN A 241 -6.85 -18.15 3.41
CA GLN A 241 -6.77 -19.60 3.61
C GLN A 241 -7.67 -20.08 4.76
N LYS A 242 -7.66 -19.39 5.90
CA LYS A 242 -8.53 -19.68 7.06
C LYS A 242 -10.01 -19.60 6.72
N LYS A 243 -10.40 -18.66 5.86
CA LYS A 243 -11.78 -18.48 5.41
C LYS A 243 -12.17 -19.45 4.29
N GLY A 244 -11.21 -20.13 3.67
CA GLY A 244 -11.46 -20.96 2.50
C GLY A 244 -11.89 -20.17 1.26
N VAL A 245 -11.41 -18.90 1.13
CA VAL A 245 -11.70 -18.04 -0.02
C VAL A 245 -10.50 -17.98 -0.97
N ASP A 246 -10.77 -17.89 -2.27
CA ASP A 246 -9.72 -17.70 -3.27
C ASP A 246 -9.19 -16.24 -3.23
N PRO A 247 -7.92 -16.04 -2.85
CA PRO A 247 -7.34 -14.70 -2.84
C PRO A 247 -7.25 -14.07 -4.24
N SER A 248 -7.26 -14.88 -5.31
CA SER A 248 -7.12 -14.40 -6.70
C SER A 248 -8.42 -13.91 -7.30
N GLU A 249 -9.56 -14.30 -6.74
CA GLU A 249 -10.89 -13.97 -7.23
C GLU A 249 -11.18 -12.47 -7.13
N ILE A 250 -11.58 -11.82 -8.24
CA ILE A 250 -11.89 -10.39 -8.37
C ILE A 250 -13.09 -10.11 -9.30
N ALA A 251 -14.05 -11.04 -9.39
CA ALA A 251 -15.20 -10.93 -10.31
C ALA A 251 -15.96 -9.62 -10.17
N VAL A 252 -16.12 -9.11 -8.95
CA VAL A 252 -16.81 -7.82 -8.69
C VAL A 252 -16.06 -6.65 -9.35
N ILE A 253 -14.73 -6.65 -9.29
CA ILE A 253 -13.92 -5.60 -9.95
C ILE A 253 -14.02 -5.73 -11.48
N ASN A 254 -14.01 -6.95 -12.00
CA ASN A 254 -14.16 -7.19 -13.44
C ASN A 254 -15.55 -6.78 -13.94
N MET A 255 -16.60 -7.07 -13.17
CA MET A 255 -17.97 -6.62 -13.45
C MET A 255 -18.04 -5.08 -13.50
N LEU A 256 -17.47 -4.38 -12.53
CA LEU A 256 -17.43 -2.92 -12.52
C LEU A 256 -16.76 -2.37 -13.78
N LYS A 257 -15.57 -2.89 -14.12
CA LYS A 257 -14.85 -2.48 -15.34
C LYS A 257 -15.65 -2.73 -16.61
N GLY A 258 -16.32 -3.90 -16.71
CA GLY A 258 -17.17 -4.21 -17.84
C GLY A 258 -18.31 -3.21 -18.01
N LYS A 259 -19.02 -2.89 -16.92
CA LYS A 259 -20.11 -1.89 -16.97
C LYS A 259 -19.61 -0.50 -17.32
N LEU A 260 -18.47 -0.07 -16.80
CA LEU A 260 -17.89 1.24 -17.14
C LEU A 260 -17.51 1.32 -18.63
N ALA A 261 -17.02 0.24 -19.21
CA ALA A 261 -16.68 0.20 -20.64
C ALA A 261 -17.91 0.33 -21.57
N GLU A 262 -19.12 0.04 -21.07
CA GLU A 262 -20.37 0.20 -21.82
C GLU A 262 -20.90 1.65 -21.81
N VAL A 263 -20.42 2.48 -20.87
CA VAL A 263 -20.82 3.90 -20.74
C VAL A 263 -19.89 4.73 -21.62
N LYS A 264 -20.50 5.41 -22.60
CA LYS A 264 -19.78 6.32 -23.51
C LYS A 264 -19.59 7.70 -22.91
#